data_ea0eb889b230f63070f1a5d7b543149c
#
_entry.id   ea0eb889b230f63070f1a5d7b543149c
#
_cell.length_a   1.000
_cell.length_b   1.000
_cell.length_c   1.000
_cell.angle_alpha   90.00
_cell.angle_beta   90.00
_cell.angle_gamma   90.00
#
_symmetry.space_group_name_H-M   'P 1'
#
loop_
_entity.id
_entity.type
_entity.pdbx_description
1 polymer ?
#
loop_
_entity_poly.entity_id
_entity_poly.type
_entity_poly.pdbx_seq_one_letter_code
_entity_poly.pdbx_strand_id
1 'polypeptide(L)'
;MQIKTLAVSVATALAALAMSAQAEIITKTVAGHNGPVTVQVNVQNGAVKSVKITKSSETPGIGTVAAEKIPQAIVDAGSTDVPVVTGASVTSNAIKQAVNSALKEAKGQKIAKAQFKPGTYKASSYGSNGYIDVAVTVSKDRIEDIKVLNSRETPFMGEM
;
A
#
# COMPACT_ATOMS: atom_id res chain seq x y z
N MET A 1 -16.04 14.37 -73.16
CA MET A 1 -15.49 13.39 -72.23
C MET A 1 -15.04 14.19 -70.97
N GLN A 2 -15.90 14.26 -69.94
CA GLN A 2 -15.71 15.09 -68.75
C GLN A 2 -15.11 14.21 -67.66
N ILE A 3 -13.88 14.48 -67.25
CA ILE A 3 -13.21 13.81 -66.14
C ILE A 3 -13.62 14.57 -64.86
N LYS A 4 -14.47 13.95 -64.06
CA LYS A 4 -14.80 14.45 -62.75
C LYS A 4 -13.70 14.07 -61.76
N THR A 5 -12.89 15.00 -61.37
CA THR A 5 -11.94 14.88 -60.25
C THR A 5 -12.69 14.86 -58.94
N LEU A 6 -12.75 13.69 -58.26
CA LEU A 6 -13.20 13.58 -56.89
C LEU A 6 -12.09 14.10 -55.98
N ALA A 7 -12.33 15.23 -55.35
CA ALA A 7 -11.48 15.71 -54.26
C ALA A 7 -11.90 14.94 -52.99
N VAL A 8 -11.09 13.99 -52.59
CA VAL A 8 -11.21 13.34 -51.27
C VAL A 8 -10.57 14.26 -50.23
N SER A 9 -11.40 15.03 -49.52
CA SER A 9 -10.95 15.76 -48.36
C SER A 9 -10.79 14.81 -47.19
N VAL A 10 -9.54 14.42 -46.92
CA VAL A 10 -9.18 13.72 -45.66
C VAL A 10 -9.22 14.77 -44.54
N ALA A 11 -10.34 14.87 -43.87
CA ALA A 11 -10.43 15.57 -42.59
C ALA A 11 -9.80 14.67 -41.52
N THR A 12 -8.51 14.87 -41.29
CA THR A 12 -7.83 14.34 -40.10
C THR A 12 -8.40 15.03 -38.87
N ALA A 13 -9.39 14.40 -38.27
CA ALA A 13 -9.85 14.76 -36.95
C ALA A 13 -8.75 14.38 -35.96
N LEU A 14 -7.89 15.33 -35.63
CA LEU A 14 -6.96 15.25 -34.52
C LEU A 14 -7.79 15.35 -33.24
N ALA A 15 -8.33 14.22 -32.79
CA ALA A 15 -8.92 14.11 -31.47
C ALA A 15 -7.74 14.21 -30.48
N ALA A 16 -7.44 15.43 -30.07
CA ALA A 16 -6.64 15.66 -28.89
C ALA A 16 -7.44 15.06 -27.72
N LEU A 17 -7.06 13.84 -27.31
CA LEU A 17 -7.43 13.34 -26.00
C LEU A 17 -6.82 14.32 -24.98
N ALA A 18 -7.62 15.33 -24.59
CA ALA A 18 -7.39 16.06 -23.37
C ALA A 18 -7.53 15.02 -22.25
N MET A 19 -6.43 14.41 -21.86
CA MET A 19 -6.35 13.68 -20.58
C MET A 19 -6.59 14.74 -19.51
N SER A 20 -7.85 14.92 -19.15
CA SER A 20 -8.19 15.71 -17.98
C SER A 20 -7.44 15.09 -16.81
N ALA A 21 -6.59 15.89 -16.21
CA ALA A 21 -5.84 15.52 -15.02
C ALA A 21 -6.84 15.27 -13.87
N GLN A 22 -7.40 14.06 -13.83
CA GLN A 22 -8.33 13.68 -12.77
C GLN A 22 -7.53 13.47 -11.50
N ALA A 23 -7.87 14.24 -10.49
CA ALA A 23 -7.43 13.98 -9.13
C ALA A 23 -8.20 12.76 -8.61
N GLU A 24 -7.49 11.72 -8.26
CA GLU A 24 -8.05 10.50 -7.68
C GLU A 24 -7.76 10.47 -6.19
N ILE A 25 -8.81 10.33 -5.38
CA ILE A 25 -8.67 10.20 -3.93
C ILE A 25 -8.81 8.73 -3.56
N ILE A 26 -7.71 8.14 -3.15
CA ILE A 26 -7.63 6.72 -2.78
C ILE A 26 -7.45 6.60 -1.28
N THR A 27 -8.28 5.77 -0.65
CA THR A 27 -8.19 5.52 0.79
C THR A 27 -7.64 4.11 1.03
N LYS A 28 -6.61 4.03 1.88
CA LYS A 28 -5.99 2.77 2.30
C LYS A 28 -5.99 2.67 3.82
N THR A 29 -6.32 1.49 4.32
CA THR A 29 -6.16 1.16 5.74
C THR A 29 -5.07 0.11 5.87
N VAL A 30 -4.10 0.39 6.72
CA VAL A 30 -2.92 -0.46 6.98
C VAL A 30 -2.77 -0.67 8.48
N ALA A 31 -2.11 -1.76 8.86
CA ALA A 31 -1.76 -1.99 10.25
C ALA A 31 -0.61 -1.04 10.66
N GLY A 32 -0.82 -0.25 11.69
CA GLY A 32 0.20 0.54 12.37
C GLY A 32 0.81 -0.24 13.55
N HIS A 33 1.43 0.49 14.49
CA HIS A 33 2.00 -0.13 15.70
C HIS A 33 0.92 -0.50 16.72
N ASN A 34 0.00 0.41 16.99
CA ASN A 34 -1.04 0.25 18.04
C ASN A 34 -2.45 0.10 17.46
N GLY A 35 -2.56 -0.16 16.17
CA GLY A 35 -3.84 -0.37 15.51
C GLY A 35 -3.87 0.12 14.06
N PRO A 36 -5.04 0.11 13.42
CA PRO A 36 -5.17 0.48 12.03
C PRO A 36 -4.97 1.98 11.83
N VAL A 37 -4.24 2.33 10.76
CA VAL A 37 -4.07 3.69 10.26
C VAL A 37 -4.76 3.79 8.91
N THR A 38 -5.70 4.72 8.77
CA THR A 38 -6.40 4.99 7.51
C THR A 38 -5.81 6.23 6.86
N VAL A 39 -5.28 6.04 5.67
CA VAL A 39 -4.57 7.06 4.90
C VAL A 39 -5.37 7.38 3.65
N GLN A 40 -5.68 8.64 3.45
CA GLN A 40 -6.29 9.16 2.23
C GLN A 40 -5.21 9.83 1.39
N VAL A 41 -5.05 9.40 0.15
CA VAL A 41 -4.02 9.88 -0.78
C VAL A 41 -4.70 10.51 -1.97
N ASN A 42 -4.37 11.76 -2.26
CA ASN A 42 -4.78 12.42 -3.49
C ASN A 42 -3.67 12.25 -4.52
N VAL A 43 -3.97 11.55 -5.60
CA VAL A 43 -3.04 11.31 -6.71
C VAL A 43 -3.54 12.07 -7.93
N GLN A 44 -2.67 12.83 -8.57
CA GLN A 44 -2.95 13.55 -9.81
C GLN A 44 -1.79 13.36 -10.79
N ASN A 45 -2.10 12.91 -12.00
CA ASN A 45 -1.07 12.60 -13.02
C ASN A 45 0.00 11.62 -12.52
N GLY A 46 -0.38 10.65 -11.70
CA GLY A 46 0.54 9.67 -11.13
C GLY A 46 1.47 10.20 -10.03
N ALA A 47 1.29 11.45 -9.59
CA ALA A 47 2.04 12.06 -8.50
C ALA A 47 1.15 12.27 -7.27
N VAL A 48 1.72 12.11 -6.07
CA VAL A 48 1.04 12.41 -4.80
C VAL A 48 0.95 13.93 -4.65
N LYS A 49 -0.27 14.43 -4.47
CA LYS A 49 -0.55 15.86 -4.22
C LYS A 49 -0.82 16.15 -2.75
N SER A 50 -1.46 15.20 -2.06
CA SER A 50 -1.65 15.30 -0.62
C SER A 50 -1.82 13.92 0.00
N VAL A 51 -1.41 13.79 1.24
CA VAL A 51 -1.60 12.60 2.08
C VAL A 51 -2.23 13.06 3.39
N LYS A 52 -3.33 12.43 3.78
CA LYS A 52 -4.05 12.77 5.00
C LYS A 52 -4.34 11.50 5.81
N ILE A 53 -4.01 11.53 7.08
CA ILE A 53 -4.45 10.50 8.02
C ILE A 53 -5.85 10.83 8.48
N THR A 54 -6.81 9.96 8.14
CA THR A 54 -8.23 10.17 8.47
C THR A 54 -8.65 9.42 9.73
N LYS A 55 -7.95 8.33 10.05
CA LYS A 55 -8.17 7.55 11.27
C LYS A 55 -6.85 6.94 11.71
N SER A 56 -6.56 7.02 13.00
CA SER A 56 -5.36 6.43 13.62
C SER A 56 -5.66 6.09 15.07
N SER A 57 -5.19 4.93 15.52
CA SER A 57 -5.23 4.48 16.91
C SER A 57 -3.81 4.44 17.49
N GLU A 58 -2.89 5.18 16.95
CA GLU A 58 -1.48 5.20 17.32
C GLU A 58 -1.21 5.85 18.68
N THR A 59 -0.10 5.48 19.28
CA THR A 59 0.34 6.01 20.58
C THR A 59 0.60 7.52 20.51
N PRO A 60 -0.05 8.31 21.37
CA PRO A 60 0.22 9.75 21.45
C PRO A 60 1.69 10.05 21.70
N GLY A 61 2.22 11.09 21.04
CA GLY A 61 3.62 11.53 21.17
C GLY A 61 4.65 10.65 20.45
N ILE A 62 4.27 9.48 19.95
CA ILE A 62 5.15 8.57 19.20
C ILE A 62 4.57 8.33 17.80
N GLY A 63 3.55 7.50 17.69
CA GLY A 63 2.91 7.18 16.41
C GLY A 63 2.16 8.37 15.81
N THR A 64 1.61 9.26 16.64
CA THR A 64 1.00 10.51 16.18
C THR A 64 2.00 11.45 15.52
N VAL A 65 3.26 11.50 15.99
CA VAL A 65 4.33 12.30 15.36
C VAL A 65 4.64 11.76 13.95
N ALA A 66 4.65 10.44 13.77
CA ALA A 66 4.81 9.86 12.44
C ALA A 66 3.61 10.16 11.53
N ALA A 67 2.39 10.12 12.08
CA ALA A 67 1.15 10.43 11.35
C ALA A 67 1.09 11.91 10.88
N GLU A 68 1.78 12.80 11.55
CA GLU A 68 1.89 14.23 11.17
C GLU A 68 3.04 14.46 10.17
N LYS A 69 4.23 13.92 10.45
CA LYS A 69 5.45 14.24 9.69
C LYS A 69 5.59 13.46 8.38
N ILE A 70 5.26 12.17 8.37
CA ILE A 70 5.48 11.33 7.19
C ILE A 70 4.62 11.75 6.00
N PRO A 71 3.31 12.09 6.14
CA PRO A 71 2.51 12.59 5.05
C PRO A 71 3.13 13.81 4.35
N GLN A 72 3.56 14.79 5.14
CA GLN A 72 4.17 16.02 4.60
C GLN A 72 5.50 15.71 3.90
N ALA A 73 6.36 14.92 4.52
CA ALA A 73 7.65 14.53 3.93
C ALA A 73 7.49 13.82 2.58
N ILE A 74 6.48 12.96 2.44
CA ILE A 74 6.16 12.27 1.17
C ILE A 74 5.74 13.26 0.08
N VAL A 75 4.90 14.24 0.43
CA VAL A 75 4.43 15.26 -0.52
C VAL A 75 5.60 16.14 -0.95
N ASP A 76 6.42 16.60 -0.02
CA ASP A 76 7.55 17.48 -0.29
C ASP A 76 8.63 16.78 -1.14
N ALA A 77 8.90 15.51 -0.86
CA ALA A 77 9.86 14.71 -1.62
C ALA A 77 9.30 14.22 -2.96
N GLY A 78 7.97 14.24 -3.15
CA GLY A 78 7.32 13.58 -4.29
C GLY A 78 7.55 12.07 -4.35
N SER A 79 7.96 11.46 -3.24
CA SER A 79 8.38 10.06 -3.13
C SER A 79 8.05 9.49 -1.75
N THR A 80 7.83 8.19 -1.67
CA THR A 80 7.72 7.47 -0.40
C THR A 80 9.08 7.07 0.19
N ASP A 81 10.18 7.39 -0.50
CA ASP A 81 11.52 7.17 0.01
C ASP A 81 11.95 8.34 0.92
N VAL A 82 11.31 8.42 2.07
CA VAL A 82 11.58 9.42 3.11
C VAL A 82 12.05 8.73 4.39
N PRO A 83 12.84 9.41 5.22
CA PRO A 83 13.27 8.87 6.52
C PRO A 83 12.07 8.52 7.41
N VAL A 84 12.22 7.49 8.23
CA VAL A 84 11.24 7.16 9.27
C VAL A 84 11.42 8.07 10.47
N VAL A 85 10.36 8.30 11.22
CA VAL A 85 10.44 8.99 12.51
C VAL A 85 11.05 8.04 13.55
N THR A 86 12.14 8.47 14.18
CA THR A 86 12.82 7.69 15.24
C THR A 86 11.82 7.34 16.35
N GLY A 87 11.79 6.08 16.75
CA GLY A 87 10.86 5.54 17.73
C GLY A 87 9.46 5.19 17.17
N ALA A 88 9.11 5.64 15.94
CA ALA A 88 7.83 5.36 15.29
C ALA A 88 7.99 4.75 13.91
N SER A 89 8.99 3.88 13.72
CA SER A 89 9.33 3.28 12.43
C SER A 89 8.20 2.39 11.87
N VAL A 90 7.48 1.66 12.72
CA VAL A 90 6.36 0.82 12.30
C VAL A 90 5.25 1.65 11.68
N THR A 91 4.80 2.70 12.36
CA THR A 91 3.78 3.63 11.86
C THR A 91 4.25 4.38 10.61
N SER A 92 5.52 4.83 10.60
CA SER A 92 6.12 5.50 9.44
C SER A 92 6.08 4.60 8.20
N ASN A 93 6.50 3.34 8.32
CA ASN A 93 6.50 2.38 7.23
C ASN A 93 5.08 2.00 6.79
N ALA A 94 4.14 1.89 7.73
CA ALA A 94 2.73 1.65 7.41
C ALA A 94 2.15 2.76 6.53
N ILE A 95 2.40 4.03 6.85
CA ILE A 95 1.96 5.18 6.05
C ILE A 95 2.62 5.16 4.66
N LYS A 96 3.93 4.93 4.57
CA LYS A 96 4.67 4.80 3.30
C LYS A 96 4.08 3.68 2.43
N GLN A 97 3.76 2.53 3.02
CA GLN A 97 3.14 1.40 2.33
C GLN A 97 1.74 1.73 1.82
N ALA A 98 0.92 2.43 2.61
CA ALA A 98 -0.40 2.87 2.19
C ALA A 98 -0.34 3.79 0.96
N VAL A 99 0.59 4.75 0.97
CA VAL A 99 0.80 5.68 -0.17
C VAL A 99 1.31 4.93 -1.40
N ASN A 100 2.26 4.02 -1.26
CA ASN A 100 2.74 3.19 -2.38
C ASN A 100 1.61 2.34 -2.98
N SER A 101 0.74 1.78 -2.15
CA SER A 101 -0.42 1.01 -2.59
C SER A 101 -1.43 1.87 -3.35
N ALA A 102 -1.65 3.10 -2.89
CA ALA A 102 -2.51 4.06 -3.58
C ALA A 102 -1.92 4.48 -4.93
N LEU A 103 -0.61 4.74 -5.00
CA LEU A 103 0.06 5.07 -6.25
C LEU A 103 -0.01 3.94 -7.29
N LYS A 104 0.12 2.69 -6.85
CA LYS A 104 -0.02 1.52 -7.74
C LYS A 104 -1.44 1.42 -8.29
N GLU A 105 -2.45 1.66 -7.46
CA GLU A 105 -3.86 1.65 -7.85
C GLU A 105 -4.18 2.77 -8.85
N ALA A 106 -3.72 4.00 -8.58
CA ALA A 106 -3.88 5.14 -9.48
C ALA A 106 -3.25 4.93 -10.87
N LYS A 107 -2.19 4.12 -10.94
CA LYS A 107 -1.55 3.71 -12.21
C LYS A 107 -2.30 2.57 -12.94
N GLY A 108 -3.49 2.19 -12.48
CA GLY A 108 -4.24 1.06 -13.01
C GLY A 108 -3.58 -0.30 -12.76
N GLN A 109 -2.52 -0.34 -11.98
CA GLN A 109 -1.95 -1.58 -11.47
C GLN A 109 -2.87 -2.09 -10.37
N LYS A 110 -3.85 -2.90 -10.73
CA LYS A 110 -4.59 -3.68 -9.74
C LYS A 110 -3.54 -4.38 -8.90
N ILE A 111 -3.52 -4.06 -7.60
CA ILE A 111 -2.76 -4.86 -6.64
C ILE A 111 -3.37 -6.25 -6.78
N ALA A 112 -2.64 -7.16 -7.42
CA ALA A 112 -3.09 -8.53 -7.56
C ALA A 112 -3.39 -8.99 -6.14
N LYS A 113 -4.66 -9.30 -5.84
CA LYS A 113 -4.99 -10.01 -4.61
C LYS A 113 -4.05 -11.20 -4.59
N ALA A 114 -3.29 -11.35 -3.52
CA ALA A 114 -2.36 -12.45 -3.39
C ALA A 114 -3.14 -13.73 -3.70
N GLN A 115 -2.76 -14.42 -4.78
CA GLN A 115 -3.37 -15.68 -5.13
C GLN A 115 -2.51 -16.76 -4.52
N PHE A 116 -3.00 -17.35 -3.46
CA PHE A 116 -2.36 -18.49 -2.85
C PHE A 116 -2.86 -19.78 -3.51
N LYS A 117 -2.02 -20.79 -3.55
CA LYS A 117 -2.49 -22.16 -3.76
C LYS A 117 -3.14 -22.61 -2.45
N PRO A 118 -4.43 -22.94 -2.43
CA PRO A 118 -5.09 -23.37 -1.19
C PRO A 118 -4.37 -24.54 -0.56
N GLY A 119 -4.19 -24.51 0.76
CA GLY A 119 -3.52 -25.56 1.50
C GLY A 119 -2.97 -25.08 2.85
N THR A 120 -2.42 -26.01 3.60
CA THR A 120 -1.72 -25.73 4.85
C THR A 120 -0.23 -25.87 4.64
N TYR A 121 0.50 -24.81 4.90
CA TYR A 121 1.95 -24.72 4.74
C TYR A 121 2.61 -24.66 6.12
N LYS A 122 3.69 -25.40 6.29
CA LYS A 122 4.48 -25.40 7.53
C LYS A 122 5.83 -24.74 7.27
N ALA A 123 6.27 -23.95 8.22
CA ALA A 123 7.59 -23.34 8.21
C ALA A 123 8.16 -23.32 9.63
N SER A 124 9.48 -23.39 9.71
CA SER A 124 10.21 -23.25 10.96
C SER A 124 11.18 -22.09 10.83
N SER A 125 11.27 -21.28 11.87
CA SER A 125 12.25 -20.21 11.98
C SER A 125 12.91 -20.24 13.36
N TYR A 126 14.17 -19.81 13.42
CA TYR A 126 14.86 -19.71 14.69
C TYR A 126 14.45 -18.41 15.39
N GLY A 127 13.86 -18.52 16.58
CA GLY A 127 13.51 -17.41 17.45
C GLY A 127 14.68 -17.04 18.38
N SER A 128 14.37 -16.40 19.50
CA SER A 128 15.39 -15.99 20.48
C SER A 128 16.01 -17.17 21.22
N ASN A 129 15.23 -18.20 21.52
CA ASN A 129 15.63 -19.31 22.39
C ASN A 129 15.42 -20.69 21.75
N GLY A 130 15.11 -20.75 20.46
CA GLY A 130 14.93 -21.99 19.73
C GLY A 130 14.07 -21.87 18.49
N TYR A 131 13.69 -23.01 17.93
CA TYR A 131 12.83 -23.02 16.75
C TYR A 131 11.35 -22.75 17.11
N ILE A 132 10.72 -21.97 16.26
CA ILE A 132 9.29 -21.76 16.25
C ILE A 132 8.73 -22.38 14.98
N ASP A 133 7.84 -23.34 15.12
CA ASP A 133 7.18 -24.04 14.04
C ASP A 133 5.77 -23.45 13.85
N VAL A 134 5.46 -23.02 12.65
CA VAL A 134 4.18 -22.36 12.31
C VAL A 134 3.51 -23.14 11.18
N ALA A 135 2.21 -23.34 11.31
CA ALA A 135 1.34 -23.79 10.22
C ALA A 135 0.44 -22.62 9.78
N VAL A 136 0.44 -22.33 8.49
CA VAL A 136 -0.41 -21.28 7.87
C VAL A 136 -1.36 -21.96 6.92
N THR A 137 -2.65 -21.81 7.15
CA THR A 137 -3.71 -22.28 6.25
C THR A 137 -4.16 -21.11 5.38
N VAL A 138 -4.11 -21.30 4.08
CA VAL A 138 -4.48 -20.28 3.09
C VAL A 138 -5.59 -20.81 2.16
N SER A 139 -6.52 -19.93 1.83
CA SER A 139 -7.44 -20.10 0.71
C SER A 139 -6.88 -19.38 -0.53
N LYS A 140 -7.65 -19.34 -1.60
CA LYS A 140 -7.19 -18.75 -2.87
C LYS A 140 -6.78 -17.27 -2.75
N ASP A 141 -7.35 -16.51 -1.82
CA ASP A 141 -7.23 -15.06 -1.76
C ASP A 141 -6.89 -14.50 -0.37
N ARG A 142 -6.73 -15.37 0.64
CA ARG A 142 -6.45 -14.94 2.02
C ARG A 142 -5.78 -16.01 2.86
N ILE A 143 -5.18 -15.57 3.96
CA ILE A 143 -4.76 -16.43 5.05
C ILE A 143 -6.00 -16.68 5.92
N GLU A 144 -6.32 -17.93 6.18
CA GLU A 144 -7.48 -18.33 6.98
C GLU A 144 -7.14 -18.60 8.44
N ASP A 145 -5.96 -19.18 8.66
CA ASP A 145 -5.53 -19.57 10.00
C ASP A 145 -4.01 -19.56 10.12
N ILE A 146 -3.50 -19.23 11.28
CA ILE A 146 -2.09 -19.32 11.64
C ILE A 146 -1.99 -20.00 13.00
N LYS A 147 -1.30 -21.14 13.05
CA LYS A 147 -1.06 -21.88 14.29
C LYS A 147 0.40 -22.00 14.57
N VAL A 148 0.81 -21.68 15.78
CA VAL A 148 2.12 -22.06 16.31
C VAL A 148 2.01 -23.51 16.75
N LEU A 149 2.76 -24.41 16.10
CA LEU A 149 2.75 -25.84 16.38
C LEU A 149 3.71 -26.21 17.51
N ASN A 150 4.83 -25.50 17.57
CA ASN A 150 5.86 -25.70 18.57
C ASN A 150 6.62 -24.37 18.77
N SER A 151 6.93 -24.04 20.00
CA SER A 151 7.75 -22.90 20.36
C SER A 151 8.65 -23.29 21.53
N ARG A 152 9.92 -22.97 21.43
CA ARG A 152 10.89 -23.10 22.52
C ARG A 152 11.30 -21.75 23.09
N GLU A 153 10.45 -20.76 22.87
CA GLU A 153 10.67 -19.41 23.39
C GLU A 153 10.56 -19.37 24.92
N THR A 154 11.14 -18.34 25.51
CA THR A 154 11.06 -18.10 26.95
C THR A 154 9.61 -17.82 27.33
N PRO A 155 9.04 -18.53 28.31
CA PRO A 155 7.69 -18.25 28.79
C PRO A 155 7.53 -16.76 29.14
N PHE A 156 6.38 -16.18 28.78
CA PHE A 156 6.01 -14.77 29.00
C PHE A 156 6.75 -13.71 28.16
N MET A 157 7.74 -14.08 27.33
CA MET A 157 8.39 -13.11 26.43
C MET A 157 8.20 -13.43 24.94
N GLY A 158 8.09 -14.71 24.59
CA GLY A 158 7.91 -15.14 23.19
C GLY A 158 6.50 -15.64 22.85
N GLU A 159 5.60 -15.68 23.82
CA GLU A 159 4.24 -16.23 23.69
C GLU A 159 3.13 -15.17 23.75
N MET A 160 3.47 -13.87 23.81
CA MET A 160 2.51 -12.77 23.80
C MET A 160 2.16 -12.30 22.40
#